data_d0cc34de14d2f7b3d236da27261697f2
#
_entry.id   d0cc34de14d2f7b3d236da27261697f2
#
_cell.length_a   1.000
_cell.length_b   1.000
_cell.length_c   1.000
_cell.angle_alpha   90.00
_cell.angle_beta   90.00
_cell.angle_gamma   90.00
#
_symmetry.space_group_name_H-M   'P 1'
#
loop_
_entity.id
_entity.type
_entity.pdbx_description
1 polymer ?
#
loop_
_entity_poly.entity_id
_entity_poly.type
_entity_poly.pdbx_seq_one_letter_code
_entity_poly.pdbx_strand_id
1 'polypeptide(L)'
;MVIWGLSATLGNLEEASDVLLGGAAAAATQDTAGATRTTRTTRITRITRAVGTSGEHRSAALLHGRVDRPLVLDTLLPANPGRFSWAGHLGARMLAPLVDELESCSTALVFTNTRSQAETWFRLLLEARPDWAGVIALHHGSLDKAARAWVDAALKAGELKVVVATSSLDLGVDFLPVERVLQIGSAKGVARLLQRAGRSGHQPGRVSRITLVPTNTMELVEAAAARTAALAGRIEARKPPERPLDVLVQHLVTVALGGGFERAAMLAEVRTTHAYLGRTSEQFRWALDFVEGGGASLGAYPDYHRVVNVDGVHRVPDRGIARRHRLAIGTIVGDAAMLVKWVSGGSLGSLEESFIARLKKGDCLVFGGRVLEYVRSHDMAAYVRKATGNKGVVPSWAGGKMPLSNELADAVLERLQAAVEGDFSDPEMRAAEPMLSAQARLSKLPTPHSLLVERFDSREGPPPLRLPVRGSTRSHRPGLAAGVAARPRAGQQLQHLGQ
;
A
#
# COMPACT_ATOMS: atom_id res chain seq x y z
N MET A 1 28.66 -11.17 11.92
CA MET A 1 27.81 -10.81 10.76
C MET A 1 27.38 -9.35 10.92
N VAL A 2 27.49 -8.52 9.90
CA VAL A 2 27.01 -7.12 9.92
C VAL A 2 25.69 -7.06 9.17
N ILE A 3 24.66 -6.48 9.79
CA ILE A 3 23.33 -6.33 9.21
C ILE A 3 23.11 -4.87 8.86
N TRP A 4 22.66 -4.60 7.63
CA TRP A 4 22.38 -3.25 7.14
C TRP A 4 20.87 -3.10 6.94
N GLY A 5 20.30 -2.07 7.56
CA GLY A 5 18.94 -1.62 7.30
C GLY A 5 18.95 -0.33 6.49
N LEU A 6 18.21 -0.29 5.39
CA LEU A 6 18.07 0.87 4.54
C LEU A 6 16.61 1.30 4.44
N SER A 7 16.32 2.55 4.71
CA SER A 7 14.98 3.12 4.51
C SER A 7 15.07 4.59 4.15
N ALA A 8 14.19 5.03 3.24
CA ALA A 8 14.07 6.45 2.88
C ALA A 8 12.98 7.17 3.70
N THR A 9 12.01 6.43 4.23
CA THR A 9 10.78 7.00 4.82
C THR A 9 10.26 6.11 5.94
N LEU A 10 10.95 6.09 7.06
CA LEU A 10 10.56 5.33 8.26
C LEU A 10 10.53 6.27 9.46
N GLY A 11 9.38 6.36 10.14
CA GLY A 11 9.17 7.26 11.27
C GLY A 11 9.80 6.80 12.57
N ASN A 12 9.99 5.47 12.75
CA ASN A 12 10.48 4.84 13.99
C ASN A 12 11.81 4.09 13.78
N LEU A 13 12.86 4.80 13.42
CA LEU A 13 14.18 4.20 13.12
C LEU A 13 14.81 3.47 14.31
N GLU A 14 14.59 3.92 15.52
CA GLU A 14 15.12 3.26 16.74
C GLU A 14 14.50 1.88 16.93
N GLU A 15 13.16 1.78 16.83
CA GLU A 15 12.46 0.49 16.90
C GLU A 15 12.89 -0.45 15.77
N ALA A 16 13.07 0.09 14.55
CA ALA A 16 13.56 -0.70 13.42
C ALA A 16 14.99 -1.23 13.68
N SER A 17 15.85 -0.45 14.33
CA SER A 17 17.17 -0.89 14.77
C SER A 17 17.07 -2.04 15.78
N ASP A 18 16.16 -1.95 16.75
CA ASP A 18 15.92 -3.00 17.73
C ASP A 18 15.45 -4.31 17.07
N VAL A 19 14.57 -4.20 16.11
CA VAL A 19 14.10 -5.34 15.30
C VAL A 19 15.27 -6.03 14.59
N LEU A 20 16.14 -5.25 13.95
CA LEU A 20 17.32 -5.78 13.26
C LEU A 20 18.35 -6.41 14.19
N LEU A 21 18.46 -5.91 15.41
CA LEU A 21 19.36 -6.49 16.43
C LEU A 21 18.82 -7.78 17.05
N GLY A 22 17.60 -8.20 16.70
CA GLY A 22 17.00 -9.43 17.21
C GLY A 22 16.18 -9.23 18.50
N GLY A 23 15.83 -8.00 18.82
CA GLY A 23 15.01 -7.66 19.98
C GLY A 23 15.78 -7.83 21.29
N ALA A 24 16.27 -6.75 21.84
CA ALA A 24 16.65 -6.73 23.24
C ALA A 24 15.40 -7.01 24.09
N ALA A 25 15.47 -7.97 24.98
CA ALA A 25 14.48 -8.07 26.05
C ALA A 25 14.33 -6.65 26.64
N ALA A 26 13.10 -6.21 26.84
CA ALA A 26 12.79 -4.95 27.50
C ALA A 26 13.26 -5.05 28.96
N ALA A 27 14.53 -4.79 29.20
CA ALA A 27 15.14 -4.71 30.51
C ALA A 27 16.20 -3.63 30.46
N ALA A 28 15.87 -2.58 31.20
CA ALA A 28 16.74 -1.47 31.57
C ALA A 28 17.41 -0.74 30.39
N THR A 29 16.72 0.27 29.91
CA THR A 29 17.32 1.46 29.29
C THR A 29 18.34 2.07 30.26
N GLN A 30 19.57 1.60 30.24
CA GLN A 30 20.67 2.50 30.48
C GLN A 30 20.91 3.23 29.18
N ASP A 31 20.28 4.38 29.04
CA ASP A 31 20.66 5.41 28.09
C ASP A 31 22.11 5.82 28.40
N THR A 32 23.06 5.04 27.94
CA THR A 32 24.36 5.60 27.65
C THR A 32 24.11 6.48 26.45
N ALA A 33 23.93 7.77 26.70
CA ALA A 33 23.77 8.79 25.68
C ALA A 33 24.86 8.59 24.64
N GLY A 34 24.49 7.91 23.54
CA GLY A 34 25.43 7.56 22.50
C GLY A 34 25.93 8.86 21.88
N ALA A 35 27.23 9.02 21.81
CA ALA A 35 27.86 10.20 21.27
C ALA A 35 27.28 10.50 19.86
N THR A 36 26.50 11.55 19.76
CA THR A 36 25.93 11.99 18.49
C THR A 36 26.99 12.84 17.78
N ARG A 37 27.52 12.32 16.69
CA ARG A 37 28.41 13.06 15.81
C ARG A 37 27.64 13.60 14.63
N THR A 38 27.54 14.89 14.49
CA THR A 38 26.90 15.55 13.35
C THR A 38 27.96 16.06 12.40
N THR A 39 27.93 15.62 11.16
CA THR A 39 28.67 16.24 10.05
C THR A 39 27.68 17.08 9.24
N ARG A 40 28.20 17.92 8.31
CA ARG A 40 27.38 18.83 7.50
C ARG A 40 26.27 18.09 6.70
N THR A 41 26.45 16.79 6.43
CA THR A 41 25.58 15.97 5.58
C THR A 41 25.05 14.70 6.26
N THR A 42 25.54 14.33 7.46
CA THR A 42 25.14 13.07 8.09
C THR A 42 25.10 13.20 9.60
N ARG A 43 23.99 12.76 10.20
CA ARG A 43 23.88 12.57 11.66
C ARG A 43 24.09 11.09 11.97
N ILE A 44 25.05 10.79 12.83
CA ILE A 44 25.35 9.44 13.29
C ILE A 44 24.94 9.33 14.75
N THR A 45 24.00 8.45 15.05
CA THR A 45 23.62 8.11 16.43
C THR A 45 24.01 6.65 16.69
N ARG A 46 24.83 6.38 17.68
CA ARG A 46 25.15 5.03 18.11
C ARG A 46 24.17 4.61 19.19
N ILE A 47 23.59 3.42 19.01
CA ILE A 47 22.71 2.79 19.97
C ILE A 47 23.37 1.47 20.37
N THR A 48 23.57 1.27 21.68
CA THR A 48 24.09 0.01 22.23
C THR A 48 23.02 -0.59 23.12
N ARG A 49 22.62 -1.83 22.86
CA ARG A 49 21.61 -2.53 23.64
C ARG A 49 22.09 -3.92 24.07
N ALA A 50 21.71 -4.34 25.26
CA ALA A 50 21.90 -5.71 25.72
C ALA A 50 20.91 -6.63 25.00
N VAL A 51 21.38 -7.77 24.51
CA VAL A 51 20.58 -8.76 23.78
C VAL A 51 20.61 -10.10 24.52
N GLY A 52 19.43 -10.60 24.86
CA GLY A 52 19.25 -11.92 25.48
C GLY A 52 19.68 -12.02 26.95
N THR A 53 19.48 -13.20 27.52
CA THR A 53 19.87 -13.52 28.91
C THR A 53 21.37 -13.69 29.10
N SER A 54 22.15 -13.75 28.02
CA SER A 54 23.60 -13.92 28.03
C SER A 54 24.38 -12.62 28.20
N GLY A 55 23.71 -11.46 28.26
CA GLY A 55 24.38 -10.17 28.42
C GLY A 55 25.23 -9.71 27.22
N GLU A 56 25.06 -10.33 26.05
CA GLU A 56 25.71 -9.87 24.82
C GLU A 56 25.22 -8.48 24.44
N HIS A 57 26.12 -7.54 24.26
CA HIS A 57 25.83 -6.21 23.78
C HIS A 57 25.95 -6.14 22.26
N ARG A 58 24.83 -5.86 21.58
CA ARG A 58 24.83 -5.54 20.17
C ARG A 58 24.73 -4.03 19.99
N SER A 59 25.55 -3.47 19.11
CA SER A 59 25.55 -2.06 18.82
C SER A 59 25.06 -1.78 17.42
N ALA A 60 24.24 -0.75 17.25
CA ALA A 60 23.83 -0.23 15.96
C ALA A 60 24.28 1.22 15.79
N ALA A 61 24.57 1.62 14.56
CA ALA A 61 24.75 2.99 14.19
C ALA A 61 23.59 3.43 13.29
N LEU A 62 22.81 4.40 13.75
CA LEU A 62 21.80 5.05 12.92
C LEU A 62 22.46 6.19 12.13
N LEU A 63 22.46 6.07 10.81
CA LEU A 63 23.01 7.04 9.89
C LEU A 63 21.86 7.79 9.22
N HIS A 64 21.66 9.04 9.58
CA HIS A 64 20.73 9.93 8.90
C HIS A 64 21.48 10.73 7.84
N GLY A 65 21.30 10.37 6.57
CA GLY A 65 21.72 11.18 5.44
C GLY A 65 20.84 12.42 5.35
N ARG A 66 21.44 13.61 5.44
CA ARG A 66 20.76 14.86 5.08
C ARG A 66 21.07 15.17 3.63
N VAL A 67 20.08 15.07 2.81
CA VAL A 67 20.12 15.65 1.47
C VAL A 67 19.22 16.88 1.54
N ASP A 68 19.81 18.07 1.53
CA ASP A 68 19.06 19.32 1.44
C ASP A 68 18.43 19.40 0.05
N ARG A 69 17.30 18.76 -0.11
CA ARG A 69 16.47 18.87 -1.32
C ARG A 69 15.24 19.69 -0.98
N PRO A 70 15.05 20.84 -1.65
CA PRO A 70 13.78 21.54 -1.56
C PRO A 70 12.66 20.61 -2.03
N LEU A 71 11.62 20.48 -1.21
CA LEU A 71 10.44 19.69 -1.52
C LEU A 71 9.27 20.63 -1.77
N VAL A 72 8.68 20.54 -2.95
CA VAL A 72 7.45 21.26 -3.29
C VAL A 72 6.29 20.25 -3.33
N LEU A 73 5.32 20.50 -2.47
CA LEU A 73 4.06 19.80 -2.40
C LEU A 73 2.96 20.76 -2.76
N ASP A 74 2.37 20.60 -3.92
CA ASP A 74 1.26 21.43 -4.39
C ASP A 74 0.04 20.56 -4.78
N THR A 75 -1.07 21.22 -5.04
CA THR A 75 -2.34 20.57 -5.37
C THR A 75 -2.97 21.24 -6.58
N LEU A 76 -3.37 20.46 -7.57
CA LEU A 76 -4.23 20.95 -8.63
C LEU A 76 -5.64 21.18 -8.07
N LEU A 77 -6.08 22.43 -8.12
CA LEU A 77 -7.40 22.78 -7.64
C LEU A 77 -8.42 22.63 -8.78
N PRO A 78 -9.66 22.17 -8.47
CA PRO A 78 -10.72 22.14 -9.46
C PRO A 78 -11.09 23.56 -9.90
N ALA A 79 -11.31 23.77 -11.19
CA ALA A 79 -11.71 25.07 -11.75
C ALA A 79 -13.02 25.60 -11.13
N ASN A 80 -13.90 24.71 -10.70
CA ASN A 80 -15.16 25.06 -10.04
C ASN A 80 -15.38 24.21 -8.78
N PRO A 81 -14.85 24.64 -7.60
CA PRO A 81 -14.95 23.89 -6.37
C PRO A 81 -16.38 23.58 -5.93
N GLY A 82 -17.32 24.49 -6.11
CA GLY A 82 -18.72 24.32 -5.71
C GLY A 82 -19.48 23.23 -6.48
N ARG A 83 -18.96 22.81 -7.64
CA ARG A 83 -19.47 21.71 -8.45
C ARG A 83 -18.57 20.47 -8.42
N PHE A 84 -17.56 20.48 -7.58
CA PHE A 84 -16.68 19.33 -7.45
C PHE A 84 -17.40 18.16 -6.78
N SER A 85 -17.03 16.95 -7.14
CA SER A 85 -17.69 15.74 -6.63
C SER A 85 -17.46 15.59 -5.13
N TRP A 86 -18.50 15.25 -4.36
CA TRP A 86 -18.36 15.01 -2.91
C TRP A 86 -17.59 13.71 -2.61
N ALA A 87 -17.83 12.70 -3.44
CA ALA A 87 -17.16 11.42 -3.37
C ALA A 87 -16.99 10.83 -4.77
N GLY A 88 -16.14 9.86 -4.92
CA GLY A 88 -15.82 9.20 -6.18
C GLY A 88 -14.31 9.04 -6.34
N HIS A 89 -13.88 8.29 -7.33
CA HIS A 89 -12.45 7.99 -7.52
C HIS A 89 -12.01 8.15 -8.97
N LEU A 90 -12.90 8.54 -9.86
CA LEU A 90 -12.53 8.67 -11.27
C LEU A 90 -11.82 10.00 -11.55
N GLY A 91 -12.23 11.08 -10.89
CA GLY A 91 -11.58 12.39 -11.00
C GLY A 91 -11.59 12.99 -12.42
N ALA A 92 -12.47 12.54 -13.31
CA ALA A 92 -12.47 12.96 -14.71
C ALA A 92 -12.58 14.48 -14.92
N ARG A 93 -13.13 15.21 -13.93
CA ARG A 93 -13.18 16.68 -13.93
C ARG A 93 -11.81 17.33 -13.81
N MET A 94 -10.80 16.58 -13.35
CA MET A 94 -9.42 17.04 -13.26
C MET A 94 -8.62 16.74 -14.53
N LEU A 95 -9.25 16.19 -15.59
CA LEU A 95 -8.53 15.80 -16.80
C LEU A 95 -7.91 17.03 -17.50
N ALA A 96 -8.66 18.09 -17.72
CA ALA A 96 -8.15 19.29 -18.39
C ALA A 96 -7.01 19.95 -17.57
N PRO A 97 -7.17 20.27 -16.26
CA PRO A 97 -6.06 20.79 -15.46
C PRO A 97 -4.84 19.87 -15.43
N LEU A 98 -5.06 18.54 -15.44
CA LEU A 98 -3.95 17.59 -15.47
C LEU A 98 -3.22 17.61 -16.81
N VAL A 99 -3.94 17.71 -17.93
CA VAL A 99 -3.34 17.83 -19.26
C VAL A 99 -2.50 19.10 -19.35
N ASP A 100 -3.03 20.24 -18.91
CA ASP A 100 -2.31 21.52 -18.90
C ASP A 100 -1.01 21.43 -18.10
N GLU A 101 -1.04 20.79 -16.93
CA GLU A 101 0.17 20.56 -16.10
C GLU A 101 1.17 19.63 -16.80
N LEU A 102 0.70 18.55 -17.45
CA LEU A 102 1.54 17.62 -18.20
C LEU A 102 2.13 18.24 -19.47
N GLU A 103 1.45 19.20 -20.09
CA GLU A 103 1.99 19.95 -21.23
C GLU A 103 3.19 20.80 -20.86
N SER A 104 3.16 21.36 -19.65
CA SER A 104 4.20 22.26 -19.13
C SER A 104 5.53 21.56 -18.79
N CYS A 105 5.59 20.23 -18.83
CA CYS A 105 6.78 19.46 -18.47
C CYS A 105 7.23 18.50 -19.58
N SER A 106 8.52 18.15 -19.53
CA SER A 106 9.13 17.23 -20.50
C SER A 106 8.85 15.77 -20.16
N THR A 107 8.90 15.41 -18.87
CA THR A 107 8.71 14.03 -18.41
C THR A 107 7.95 14.01 -17.08
N ALA A 108 6.89 13.20 -17.02
CA ALA A 108 6.07 13.07 -15.82
C ALA A 108 5.73 11.63 -15.46
N LEU A 109 5.65 11.36 -14.14
CA LEU A 109 5.04 10.17 -13.58
C LEU A 109 3.67 10.53 -13.00
N VAL A 110 2.64 9.83 -13.43
CA VAL A 110 1.27 9.98 -12.94
C VAL A 110 0.90 8.74 -12.13
N PHE A 111 0.93 8.86 -10.81
CA PHE A 111 0.59 7.77 -9.91
C PHE A 111 -0.91 7.67 -9.65
N THR A 112 -1.41 6.45 -9.67
CA THR A 112 -2.77 6.10 -9.27
C THR A 112 -2.75 5.05 -8.16
N ASN A 113 -3.87 4.86 -7.47
CA ASN A 113 -3.95 3.91 -6.37
C ASN A 113 -4.28 2.48 -6.82
N THR A 114 -4.96 2.33 -7.96
CA THR A 114 -5.39 1.03 -8.46
C THR A 114 -5.02 0.84 -9.92
N ARG A 115 -4.89 -0.43 -10.32
CA ARG A 115 -4.64 -0.79 -11.73
C ARG A 115 -5.77 -0.31 -12.65
N SER A 116 -7.03 -0.41 -12.18
CA SER A 116 -8.19 0.10 -12.92
C SER A 116 -8.12 1.61 -13.17
N GLN A 117 -7.70 2.37 -12.16
CA GLN A 117 -7.48 3.82 -12.34
C GLN A 117 -6.35 4.09 -13.33
N ALA A 118 -5.25 3.33 -13.27
CA ALA A 118 -4.14 3.50 -14.20
C ALA A 118 -4.58 3.28 -15.65
N GLU A 119 -5.31 2.20 -15.93
CA GLU A 119 -5.87 1.91 -17.26
C GLU A 119 -6.85 3.01 -17.72
N THR A 120 -7.70 3.47 -16.82
CA THR A 120 -8.70 4.52 -17.12
C THR A 120 -8.01 5.84 -17.43
N TRP A 121 -7.06 6.29 -16.60
CA TRP A 121 -6.38 7.55 -16.79
C TRP A 121 -5.45 7.54 -18.00
N PHE A 122 -4.77 6.43 -18.27
CA PHE A 122 -4.00 6.25 -19.51
C PHE A 122 -4.88 6.50 -20.73
N ARG A 123 -6.08 5.88 -20.76
CA ARG A 123 -7.02 6.06 -21.87
C ARG A 123 -7.55 7.48 -21.96
N LEU A 124 -7.96 8.09 -20.84
CA LEU A 124 -8.47 9.47 -20.81
C LEU A 124 -7.41 10.46 -21.33
N LEU A 125 -6.16 10.30 -20.93
CA LEU A 125 -5.06 11.14 -21.40
C LEU A 125 -4.82 10.95 -22.90
N LEU A 126 -4.85 9.72 -23.38
CA LEU A 126 -4.65 9.45 -24.81
C LEU A 126 -5.85 9.89 -25.67
N GLU A 127 -7.07 9.84 -25.13
CA GLU A 127 -8.27 10.40 -25.79
C GLU A 127 -8.21 11.94 -25.86
N ALA A 128 -7.73 12.58 -24.79
CA ALA A 128 -7.56 14.04 -24.76
C ALA A 128 -6.39 14.54 -25.62
N ARG A 129 -5.33 13.74 -25.72
CA ARG A 129 -4.09 14.03 -26.46
C ARG A 129 -3.66 12.85 -27.31
N PRO A 130 -4.32 12.63 -28.46
CA PRO A 130 -3.96 11.55 -29.39
C PRO A 130 -2.53 11.65 -29.93
N ASP A 131 -1.98 12.86 -29.98
CA ASP A 131 -0.60 13.13 -30.36
C ASP A 131 0.45 12.58 -29.39
N TRP A 132 0.07 12.23 -28.15
CA TRP A 132 0.95 11.56 -27.20
C TRP A 132 1.07 10.04 -27.45
N ALA A 133 0.40 9.51 -28.48
CA ALA A 133 0.58 8.11 -28.85
C ALA A 133 2.07 7.82 -29.18
N GLY A 134 2.65 6.83 -28.50
CA GLY A 134 4.06 6.51 -28.60
C GLY A 134 4.97 7.13 -27.52
N VAL A 135 4.55 8.24 -26.88
CA VAL A 135 5.32 8.88 -25.79
C VAL A 135 4.61 8.80 -24.42
N ILE A 136 3.42 8.21 -24.38
CA ILE A 136 2.73 7.86 -23.13
C ILE A 136 2.78 6.35 -22.91
N ALA A 137 3.04 5.93 -21.67
CA ALA A 137 3.10 4.52 -21.30
C ALA A 137 2.32 4.21 -20.01
N LEU A 138 1.99 2.93 -19.84
CA LEU A 138 1.30 2.40 -18.67
C LEU A 138 2.22 1.42 -17.94
N HIS A 139 2.29 1.51 -16.59
CA HIS A 139 3.12 0.62 -15.79
C HIS A 139 2.41 0.16 -14.52
N HIS A 140 2.04 -1.11 -14.44
CA HIS A 140 1.50 -1.76 -13.24
C HIS A 140 1.81 -3.25 -13.19
N GLY A 141 1.71 -3.85 -12.01
CA GLY A 141 2.15 -5.23 -11.75
C GLY A 141 1.43 -6.34 -12.54
N SER A 142 0.27 -6.05 -13.14
CA SER A 142 -0.46 -7.03 -13.96
C SER A 142 0.00 -7.09 -15.42
N LEU A 143 0.77 -6.11 -15.88
CA LEU A 143 1.35 -6.13 -17.24
C LEU A 143 2.45 -7.19 -17.33
N ASP A 144 2.66 -7.69 -18.53
CA ASP A 144 3.75 -8.62 -18.83
C ASP A 144 5.11 -8.04 -18.45
N LYS A 145 6.04 -8.91 -18.04
CA LYS A 145 7.38 -8.50 -17.61
C LYS A 145 8.15 -7.76 -18.70
N ALA A 146 8.03 -8.22 -19.97
CA ALA A 146 8.72 -7.60 -21.08
C ALA A 146 8.18 -6.19 -21.36
N ALA A 147 6.84 -6.00 -21.29
CA ALA A 147 6.22 -4.69 -21.44
C ALA A 147 6.69 -3.71 -20.35
N ARG A 148 6.76 -4.14 -19.08
CA ARG A 148 7.27 -3.31 -17.99
C ARG A 148 8.74 -2.95 -18.17
N ALA A 149 9.58 -3.93 -18.52
CA ALA A 149 11.01 -3.71 -18.78
C ALA A 149 11.25 -2.72 -19.93
N TRP A 150 10.39 -2.76 -20.96
CA TRP A 150 10.44 -1.77 -22.04
C TRP A 150 10.11 -0.35 -21.53
N VAL A 151 9.07 -0.19 -20.70
CA VAL A 151 8.74 1.12 -20.12
C VAL A 151 9.90 1.64 -19.26
N ASP A 152 10.50 0.77 -18.43
CA ASP A 152 11.65 1.14 -17.60
C ASP A 152 12.84 1.61 -18.46
N ALA A 153 13.12 0.92 -19.56
CA ALA A 153 14.20 1.28 -20.48
C ALA A 153 13.90 2.59 -21.23
N ALA A 154 12.69 2.76 -21.76
CA ALA A 154 12.27 3.96 -22.47
C ALA A 154 12.22 5.20 -21.56
N LEU A 155 11.82 5.00 -20.27
CA LEU A 155 11.87 6.08 -19.29
C LEU A 155 13.33 6.47 -18.98
N LYS A 156 14.25 5.51 -18.87
CA LYS A 156 15.69 5.79 -18.71
C LYS A 156 16.28 6.52 -19.91
N ALA A 157 15.85 6.19 -21.10
CA ALA A 157 16.30 6.84 -22.32
C ALA A 157 15.71 8.24 -22.52
N GLY A 158 14.72 8.64 -21.72
CA GLY A 158 14.01 9.92 -21.88
C GLY A 158 13.07 9.96 -23.09
N GLU A 159 12.64 8.81 -23.57
CA GLU A 159 11.76 8.67 -24.75
C GLU A 159 10.27 8.85 -24.39
N LEU A 160 9.93 8.79 -23.10
CA LEU A 160 8.55 8.90 -22.62
C LEU A 160 8.27 10.27 -22.01
N LYS A 161 7.19 10.90 -22.45
CA LYS A 161 6.66 12.13 -21.86
C LYS A 161 5.86 11.84 -20.59
N VAL A 162 5.01 10.83 -20.60
CA VAL A 162 4.14 10.51 -19.47
C VAL A 162 4.12 9.00 -19.21
N VAL A 163 4.29 8.61 -17.94
CA VAL A 163 4.06 7.22 -17.51
C VAL A 163 2.96 7.21 -16.44
N VAL A 164 1.85 6.55 -16.74
CA VAL A 164 0.78 6.32 -15.77
C VAL A 164 1.08 5.03 -15.01
N ALA A 165 1.25 5.13 -13.70
CA ALA A 165 1.72 4.01 -12.89
C ALA A 165 0.92 3.80 -11.61
N THR A 166 1.05 2.60 -11.05
CA THR A 166 0.66 2.29 -9.67
C THR A 166 1.89 2.27 -8.77
N SER A 167 1.82 1.61 -7.61
CA SER A 167 2.96 1.42 -6.70
C SER A 167 4.14 0.64 -7.30
N SER A 168 4.03 0.16 -8.53
CA SER A 168 5.10 -0.56 -9.24
C SER A 168 6.35 0.29 -9.52
N LEU A 169 6.23 1.62 -9.47
CA LEU A 169 7.34 2.57 -9.58
C LEU A 169 7.62 3.34 -8.28
N ASP A 170 6.99 2.96 -7.16
CA ASP A 170 7.25 3.59 -5.86
C ASP A 170 8.69 3.37 -5.38
N LEU A 171 9.28 2.19 -5.65
CA LEU A 171 10.58 1.76 -5.15
C LEU A 171 11.43 1.06 -6.22
N GLY A 172 12.75 1.11 -6.06
CA GLY A 172 13.69 0.17 -6.70
C GLY A 172 13.99 0.41 -8.17
N VAL A 173 13.58 1.52 -8.76
CA VAL A 173 13.88 1.81 -10.17
C VAL A 173 14.88 2.95 -10.26
N ASP A 174 16.02 2.65 -10.86
CA ASP A 174 17.05 3.62 -11.18
C ASP A 174 16.82 4.14 -12.62
N PHE A 175 15.99 5.17 -12.73
CA PHE A 175 15.77 5.88 -13.99
C PHE A 175 16.15 7.35 -13.84
N LEU A 176 16.32 8.03 -14.96
CA LEU A 176 16.58 9.46 -14.98
C LEU A 176 15.47 10.19 -14.22
N PRO A 177 15.83 11.24 -13.46
CA PRO A 177 14.84 11.99 -12.71
C PRO A 177 13.77 12.55 -13.65
N VAL A 178 12.54 12.23 -13.34
CA VAL A 178 11.41 12.86 -14.01
C VAL A 178 11.26 14.29 -13.51
N GLU A 179 10.75 15.17 -14.37
CA GLU A 179 10.56 16.58 -14.01
C GLU A 179 9.39 16.74 -13.03
N ARG A 180 8.31 16.00 -13.25
CA ARG A 180 7.08 16.07 -12.46
C ARG A 180 6.61 14.72 -11.96
N VAL A 181 6.11 14.75 -10.75
CA VAL A 181 5.34 13.64 -10.20
C VAL A 181 3.94 14.13 -9.86
N LEU A 182 2.93 13.42 -10.32
CA LEU A 182 1.53 13.73 -10.03
C LEU A 182 0.89 12.53 -9.33
N GLN A 183 0.10 12.80 -8.30
CA GLN A 183 -0.63 11.78 -7.55
C GLN A 183 -2.12 11.97 -7.74
N ILE A 184 -2.75 11.08 -8.50
CA ILE A 184 -4.21 11.07 -8.66
C ILE A 184 -4.84 10.37 -7.45
N GLY A 185 -5.75 11.10 -6.80
CA GLY A 185 -6.38 10.66 -5.57
C GLY A 185 -5.45 10.70 -4.36
N SER A 186 -5.94 10.20 -3.24
CA SER A 186 -5.21 10.18 -1.97
C SER A 186 -3.97 9.29 -2.03
N ALA A 187 -2.82 9.77 -1.54
CA ALA A 187 -1.61 8.94 -1.41
C ALA A 187 -1.74 7.87 -0.30
N LYS A 188 -2.78 7.97 0.54
CA LYS A 188 -3.07 7.08 1.68
C LYS A 188 -2.04 7.10 2.80
N GLY A 189 -0.94 7.84 2.66
CA GLY A 189 0.08 8.00 3.68
C GLY A 189 1.18 8.98 3.27
N VAL A 190 1.80 9.61 4.27
CA VAL A 190 2.85 10.62 4.12
C VAL A 190 4.14 10.00 3.58
N ALA A 191 4.55 8.84 4.13
CA ALA A 191 5.74 8.11 3.67
C ALA A 191 5.68 7.81 2.18
N ARG A 192 4.53 7.32 1.69
CA ARG A 192 4.32 7.02 0.27
C ARG A 192 4.37 8.28 -0.58
N LEU A 193 3.76 9.37 -0.10
CA LEU A 193 3.82 10.66 -0.78
C LEU A 193 5.27 11.12 -0.96
N LEU A 194 6.07 11.06 0.10
CA LEU A 194 7.50 11.42 0.08
C LEU A 194 8.32 10.47 -0.82
N GLN A 195 8.04 9.17 -0.80
CA GLN A 195 8.69 8.20 -1.70
C GLN A 195 8.44 8.53 -3.16
N ARG A 196 7.18 8.88 -3.52
CA ARG A 196 6.80 9.31 -4.87
C ARG A 196 7.43 10.65 -5.24
N ALA A 197 7.39 11.63 -4.35
CA ALA A 197 8.06 12.91 -4.54
C ALA A 197 9.55 12.74 -4.85
N GLY A 198 10.20 11.77 -4.18
CA GLY A 198 11.59 11.41 -4.43
C GLY A 198 11.87 10.86 -5.83
N ARG A 199 10.86 10.58 -6.67
CA ARG A 199 11.06 10.22 -8.09
C ARG A 199 11.34 11.42 -8.98
N SER A 200 11.06 12.65 -8.53
CA SER A 200 11.46 13.89 -9.20
C SER A 200 12.73 14.47 -8.59
N GLY A 201 13.48 15.26 -9.35
CA GLY A 201 14.61 16.02 -8.86
C GLY A 201 15.80 15.19 -8.35
N HIS A 202 16.08 14.01 -8.90
CA HIS A 202 17.14 13.10 -8.44
C HIS A 202 18.57 13.67 -8.53
N GLN A 203 18.78 14.79 -9.21
CA GLN A 203 20.09 15.44 -9.30
C GLN A 203 20.33 16.35 -8.09
N PRO A 204 21.58 16.44 -7.58
CA PRO A 204 21.92 17.38 -6.52
C PRO A 204 21.53 18.82 -6.89
N GLY A 205 20.85 19.52 -5.97
CA GLY A 205 20.40 20.89 -6.17
C GLY A 205 19.08 21.07 -6.93
N ARG A 206 18.47 20.00 -7.45
CA ARG A 206 17.13 20.09 -8.04
C ARG A 206 16.02 19.92 -7.01
N VAL A 207 14.89 20.60 -7.25
CA VAL A 207 13.69 20.55 -6.42
C VAL A 207 12.95 19.25 -6.68
N SER A 208 12.63 18.51 -5.61
CA SER A 208 11.65 17.42 -5.69
C SER A 208 10.24 18.02 -5.69
N ARG A 209 9.43 17.71 -6.69
CA ARG A 209 8.07 18.24 -6.79
C ARG A 209 7.06 17.14 -7.01
N ILE A 210 6.01 17.13 -6.19
CA ILE A 210 4.84 16.30 -6.38
C ILE A 210 3.57 17.15 -6.29
N THR A 211 2.70 16.95 -7.27
CA THR A 211 1.42 17.64 -7.37
C THR A 211 0.29 16.66 -7.08
N LEU A 212 -0.53 16.97 -6.08
CA LEU A 212 -1.71 16.19 -5.74
C LEU A 212 -2.86 16.53 -6.68
N VAL A 213 -3.57 15.53 -7.18
CA VAL A 213 -4.71 15.66 -8.09
C VAL A 213 -5.93 15.03 -7.42
N PRO A 214 -6.69 15.77 -6.62
CA PRO A 214 -7.84 15.26 -5.90
C PRO A 214 -8.95 14.84 -6.89
N THR A 215 -9.63 13.73 -6.59
CA THR A 215 -10.75 13.22 -7.39
C THR A 215 -12.11 13.60 -6.82
N ASN A 216 -12.14 14.06 -5.58
CA ASN A 216 -13.33 14.50 -4.86
C ASN A 216 -12.96 15.51 -3.77
N THR A 217 -13.98 16.15 -3.17
CA THR A 217 -13.78 17.23 -2.20
C THR A 217 -13.08 16.78 -0.92
N MET A 218 -13.32 15.55 -0.44
CA MET A 218 -12.61 15.05 0.76
C MET A 218 -11.12 14.87 0.50
N GLU A 219 -10.71 14.57 -0.71
CA GLU A 219 -9.30 14.48 -1.06
C GLU A 219 -8.60 15.85 -1.14
N LEU A 220 -9.35 16.97 -1.24
CA LEU A 220 -8.79 18.31 -1.01
C LEU A 220 -8.35 18.47 0.45
N VAL A 221 -9.19 18.05 1.41
CA VAL A 221 -8.85 18.06 2.84
C VAL A 221 -7.65 17.14 3.11
N GLU A 222 -7.65 15.93 2.51
CA GLU A 222 -6.53 15.00 2.61
C GLU A 222 -5.24 15.59 2.02
N ALA A 223 -5.32 16.38 0.94
CA ALA A 223 -4.16 17.02 0.31
C ALA A 223 -3.55 18.09 1.22
N ALA A 224 -4.36 18.96 1.80
CA ALA A 224 -3.91 19.95 2.79
C ALA A 224 -3.26 19.26 4.01
N ALA A 225 -3.90 18.20 4.52
CA ALA A 225 -3.41 17.42 5.64
C ALA A 225 -2.07 16.74 5.31
N ALA A 226 -1.95 16.11 4.14
CA ALA A 226 -0.73 15.43 3.68
C ALA A 226 0.43 16.40 3.52
N ARG A 227 0.19 17.59 2.96
CA ARG A 227 1.20 18.66 2.85
C ARG A 227 1.68 19.10 4.22
N THR A 228 0.75 19.42 5.14
CA THR A 228 1.09 19.85 6.50
C THR A 228 1.87 18.77 7.25
N ALA A 229 1.43 17.52 7.20
CA ALA A 229 2.11 16.41 7.86
C ALA A 229 3.52 16.15 7.28
N ALA A 230 3.68 16.22 5.96
CA ALA A 230 4.97 16.03 5.30
C ALA A 230 5.97 17.14 5.66
N LEU A 231 5.54 18.40 5.64
CA LEU A 231 6.38 19.54 6.02
C LEU A 231 6.75 19.52 7.51
N ALA A 232 5.88 19.00 8.37
CA ALA A 232 6.13 18.78 9.80
C ALA A 232 6.98 17.52 10.07
N GLY A 233 7.39 16.76 9.05
CA GLY A 233 8.16 15.53 9.23
C GLY A 233 7.40 14.38 9.91
N ARG A 234 6.07 14.43 9.91
CA ARG A 234 5.21 13.38 10.48
C ARG A 234 5.13 12.20 9.50
N ILE A 235 6.00 11.22 9.68
CA ILE A 235 6.13 10.04 8.83
C ILE A 235 5.64 8.83 9.60
N GLU A 236 4.99 7.88 8.93
CA GLU A 236 4.42 6.68 9.51
C GLU A 236 5.46 5.83 10.21
N ALA A 237 5.16 5.47 11.46
CA ALA A 237 5.84 4.40 12.17
C ALA A 237 5.40 3.03 11.63
N ARG A 238 6.36 2.17 11.32
CA ARG A 238 6.10 0.79 10.93
C ARG A 238 6.22 -0.11 12.16
N LYS A 239 5.09 -0.59 12.66
CA LYS A 239 5.11 -1.61 13.70
C LYS A 239 5.54 -2.94 13.12
N PRO A 240 6.53 -3.61 13.68
CA PRO A 240 6.92 -4.94 13.24
C PRO A 240 5.78 -5.92 13.52
N PRO A 241 5.58 -6.93 12.65
CA PRO A 241 4.58 -7.95 12.90
C PRO A 241 4.95 -8.75 14.16
N GLU A 242 4.00 -8.89 15.06
CA GLU A 242 4.14 -9.69 16.26
C GLU A 242 3.66 -11.12 16.00
N ARG A 243 4.54 -12.09 16.22
CA ARG A 243 4.21 -13.52 16.17
C ARG A 243 3.50 -13.98 14.89
N PRO A 244 3.99 -13.67 13.68
CA PRO A 244 3.35 -14.05 12.42
C PRO A 244 3.46 -15.58 12.22
N LEU A 245 2.38 -16.32 12.51
CA LEU A 245 2.34 -17.78 12.43
C LEU A 245 2.50 -18.30 11.01
N ASP A 246 1.94 -17.62 10.04
CA ASP A 246 2.07 -17.90 8.61
C ASP A 246 3.54 -17.84 8.15
N VAL A 247 4.29 -16.85 8.59
CA VAL A 247 5.72 -16.73 8.32
C VAL A 247 6.50 -17.85 8.99
N LEU A 248 6.15 -18.20 10.25
CA LEU A 248 6.79 -19.32 10.95
C LEU A 248 6.56 -20.65 10.22
N VAL A 249 5.34 -20.94 9.83
CA VAL A 249 5.00 -22.13 9.05
C VAL A 249 5.79 -22.21 7.73
N GLN A 250 5.89 -21.11 7.00
CA GLN A 250 6.72 -21.03 5.79
C GLN A 250 8.20 -21.26 6.08
N HIS A 251 8.72 -20.69 7.16
CA HIS A 251 10.12 -20.82 7.56
C HIS A 251 10.45 -22.28 7.91
N LEU A 252 9.61 -22.95 8.70
CA LEU A 252 9.82 -24.36 9.08
C LEU A 252 9.93 -25.26 7.85
N VAL A 253 9.05 -25.10 6.86
CA VAL A 253 9.13 -25.88 5.61
C VAL A 253 10.39 -25.54 4.81
N THR A 254 10.79 -24.25 4.79
CA THR A 254 12.00 -23.81 4.08
C THR A 254 13.26 -24.44 4.67
N VAL A 255 13.40 -24.46 6.00
CA VAL A 255 14.56 -25.07 6.66
C VAL A 255 14.53 -26.59 6.53
N ALA A 256 13.35 -27.22 6.66
CA ALA A 256 13.16 -28.65 6.41
C ALA A 256 13.60 -29.06 5.00
N LEU A 257 13.38 -28.19 4.01
CA LEU A 257 13.83 -28.38 2.62
C LEU A 257 15.34 -28.20 2.45
N GLY A 258 15.97 -27.37 3.28
CA GLY A 258 17.40 -27.05 3.25
C GLY A 258 18.31 -28.09 3.91
N GLY A 259 17.77 -29.19 4.41
CA GLY A 259 18.56 -30.27 5.08
C GLY A 259 17.89 -30.80 6.33
N GLY A 260 16.86 -30.16 6.82
CA GLY A 260 16.14 -30.53 8.01
C GLY A 260 16.57 -29.75 9.26
N PHE A 261 15.81 -29.94 10.34
CA PHE A 261 16.07 -29.31 11.62
C PHE A 261 15.60 -30.20 12.80
N GLU A 262 16.25 -30.05 13.92
CA GLU A 262 15.78 -30.58 15.20
C GLU A 262 14.86 -29.56 15.89
N ARG A 263 13.80 -30.04 16.52
CA ARG A 263 12.78 -29.19 17.15
C ARG A 263 13.33 -28.21 18.18
N ALA A 264 14.21 -28.67 19.06
CA ALA A 264 14.77 -27.84 20.14
C ALA A 264 15.67 -26.73 19.58
N ALA A 265 16.55 -27.10 18.63
CA ALA A 265 17.43 -26.16 17.96
C ALA A 265 16.67 -25.10 17.18
N MET A 266 15.64 -25.49 16.41
CA MET A 266 14.80 -24.58 15.66
C MET A 266 14.01 -23.62 16.58
N LEU A 267 13.46 -24.11 17.70
CA LEU A 267 12.79 -23.24 18.67
C LEU A 267 13.76 -22.21 19.26
N ALA A 268 14.97 -22.63 19.58
CA ALA A 268 16.00 -21.71 20.09
C ALA A 268 16.37 -20.67 19.04
N GLU A 269 16.56 -21.07 17.79
CA GLU A 269 16.88 -20.19 16.68
C GLU A 269 15.79 -19.13 16.45
N VAL A 270 14.52 -19.53 16.29
CA VAL A 270 13.44 -18.56 16.02
C VAL A 270 13.25 -17.56 17.16
N ARG A 271 13.51 -17.96 18.40
CA ARG A 271 13.47 -17.09 19.58
C ARG A 271 14.56 -16.02 19.61
N THR A 272 15.59 -16.12 18.79
CA THR A 272 16.58 -15.05 18.65
C THR A 272 16.06 -13.86 17.85
N THR A 273 14.96 -14.01 17.15
CA THR A 273 14.38 -12.95 16.32
C THR A 273 13.34 -12.13 17.08
N HIS A 274 13.25 -10.84 16.79
CA HIS A 274 12.29 -9.93 17.44
C HIS A 274 10.84 -10.44 17.38
N ALA A 275 10.41 -10.93 16.21
CA ALA A 275 9.04 -11.38 15.99
C ALA A 275 8.61 -12.55 16.87
N TYR A 276 9.57 -13.35 17.37
CA TYR A 276 9.29 -14.59 18.10
C TYR A 276 9.89 -14.66 19.51
N LEU A 277 10.46 -13.58 20.03
CA LEU A 277 11.09 -13.53 21.36
C LEU A 277 10.21 -14.09 22.48
N GLY A 278 8.96 -13.72 22.51
CA GLY A 278 8.00 -14.16 23.53
C GLY A 278 7.20 -15.40 23.18
N ARG A 279 7.66 -16.21 22.22
CA ARG A 279 6.88 -17.37 21.77
C ARG A 279 6.97 -18.53 22.75
N THR A 280 5.79 -19.08 23.10
CA THR A 280 5.71 -20.26 23.94
C THR A 280 6.05 -21.53 23.16
N SER A 281 6.53 -22.56 23.88
CA SER A 281 6.78 -23.87 23.28
C SER A 281 5.50 -24.50 22.70
N GLU A 282 4.34 -24.14 23.23
CA GLU A 282 3.03 -24.59 22.75
C GLU A 282 2.69 -23.99 21.37
N GLN A 283 2.88 -22.68 21.19
CA GLN A 283 2.65 -22.01 19.91
C GLN A 283 3.59 -22.54 18.82
N PHE A 284 4.84 -22.84 19.17
CA PHE A 284 5.77 -23.47 18.24
C PHE A 284 5.36 -24.90 17.89
N ARG A 285 4.88 -25.66 18.89
CA ARG A 285 4.35 -27.00 18.67
C ARG A 285 3.18 -26.97 17.72
N TRP A 286 2.23 -26.07 17.91
CA TRP A 286 1.12 -25.89 17.00
C TRP A 286 1.56 -25.64 15.54
N ALA A 287 2.55 -24.78 15.34
CA ALA A 287 3.08 -24.50 13.99
C ALA A 287 3.75 -25.73 13.38
N LEU A 288 4.44 -26.54 14.21
CA LEU A 288 5.05 -27.78 13.78
C LEU A 288 4.01 -28.84 13.42
N ASP A 289 3.02 -29.06 14.29
CA ASP A 289 1.91 -29.97 14.04
C ASP A 289 1.12 -29.59 12.76
N PHE A 290 1.01 -28.28 12.50
CA PHE A 290 0.37 -27.78 11.30
C PHE A 290 1.15 -28.11 10.01
N VAL A 291 2.48 -28.05 10.01
CA VAL A 291 3.28 -28.40 8.82
C VAL A 291 3.42 -29.90 8.66
N GLU A 292 3.30 -30.69 9.76
CA GLU A 292 3.32 -32.15 9.73
C GLU A 292 1.99 -32.78 9.29
N GLY A 293 0.86 -32.17 9.65
CA GLY A 293 -0.44 -32.78 9.42
C GLY A 293 -1.46 -31.88 8.70
N GLY A 294 -1.17 -30.63 8.41
CA GLY A 294 -2.10 -29.70 7.77
C GLY A 294 -3.29 -29.25 8.64
N GLY A 295 -3.29 -29.64 9.93
CA GLY A 295 -4.39 -29.41 10.86
C GLY A 295 -5.41 -30.57 10.87
N ALA A 296 -6.38 -30.52 11.79
CA ALA A 296 -7.30 -31.63 12.08
C ALA A 296 -8.13 -32.09 10.87
N SER A 297 -8.51 -31.18 9.98
CA SER A 297 -9.34 -31.50 8.80
C SER A 297 -8.55 -32.03 7.60
N LEU A 298 -7.25 -31.84 7.56
CA LEU A 298 -6.41 -32.19 6.41
C LEU A 298 -5.42 -33.34 6.71
N GLY A 299 -5.40 -33.86 7.92
CA GLY A 299 -4.49 -34.92 8.35
C GLY A 299 -4.59 -36.24 7.58
N ALA A 300 -5.72 -36.50 6.90
CA ALA A 300 -5.89 -37.68 6.04
C ALA A 300 -5.26 -37.53 4.65
N TYR A 301 -4.81 -36.30 4.27
CA TYR A 301 -4.29 -36.04 2.95
C TYR A 301 -2.77 -35.87 2.94
N PRO A 302 -2.01 -36.84 2.35
CA PRO A 302 -0.53 -36.81 2.34
C PRO A 302 0.08 -35.54 1.76
N ASP A 303 -0.62 -34.87 0.84
CA ASP A 303 -0.18 -33.62 0.21
C ASP A 303 -0.01 -32.46 1.19
N TYR A 304 -0.63 -32.53 2.35
CA TYR A 304 -0.54 -31.51 3.41
C TYR A 304 0.50 -31.87 4.48
N HIS A 305 1.09 -33.08 4.46
CA HIS A 305 2.22 -33.47 5.29
C HIS A 305 3.51 -32.89 4.69
N ARG A 306 3.69 -31.58 4.88
CA ARG A 306 4.78 -30.84 4.24
C ARG A 306 6.14 -31.16 4.86
N VAL A 307 6.12 -31.56 6.12
CA VAL A 307 7.31 -31.92 6.89
C VAL A 307 7.04 -33.24 7.60
N VAL A 308 8.01 -34.12 7.65
CA VAL A 308 7.96 -35.40 8.41
C VAL A 308 9.15 -35.48 9.35
N ASN A 309 8.92 -36.06 10.50
CA ASN A 309 9.99 -36.35 11.46
C ASN A 309 10.62 -37.71 11.14
N VAL A 310 11.90 -37.73 10.84
CA VAL A 310 12.70 -38.94 10.63
C VAL A 310 13.86 -38.90 11.60
N ASP A 311 13.87 -39.80 12.56
CA ASP A 311 14.92 -39.92 13.58
C ASP A 311 15.21 -38.61 14.34
N GLY A 312 14.18 -37.84 14.68
CA GLY A 312 14.28 -36.58 15.39
C GLY A 312 14.55 -35.36 14.50
N VAL A 313 14.79 -35.55 13.20
CA VAL A 313 15.03 -34.50 12.23
C VAL A 313 13.81 -34.29 11.33
N HIS A 314 13.32 -33.07 11.30
CA HIS A 314 12.19 -32.67 10.48
C HIS A 314 12.63 -32.32 9.06
N ARG A 315 12.11 -33.04 8.06
CA ARG A 315 12.51 -32.91 6.64
C ARG A 315 11.31 -32.88 5.71
N VAL A 316 11.49 -32.32 4.51
CA VAL A 316 10.47 -32.39 3.45
C VAL A 316 10.49 -33.79 2.82
N PRO A 317 9.34 -34.54 2.76
CA PRO A 317 9.33 -35.94 2.38
C PRO A 317 9.58 -36.19 0.89
N ASP A 318 9.10 -35.31 0.02
CA ASP A 318 9.17 -35.55 -1.43
C ASP A 318 9.43 -34.30 -2.28
N ARG A 319 9.80 -34.55 -3.56
CA ARG A 319 10.12 -33.49 -4.53
C ARG A 319 8.90 -32.68 -4.97
N GLY A 320 7.69 -33.24 -4.93
CA GLY A 320 6.46 -32.56 -5.32
C GLY A 320 6.12 -31.47 -4.32
N ILE A 321 6.19 -31.78 -3.02
CA ILE A 321 6.02 -30.81 -1.91
C ILE A 321 7.12 -29.75 -1.99
N ALA A 322 8.38 -30.16 -2.21
CA ALA A 322 9.50 -29.23 -2.36
C ALA A 322 9.29 -28.22 -3.51
N ARG A 323 8.81 -28.70 -4.67
CA ARG A 323 8.52 -27.86 -5.82
C ARG A 323 7.36 -26.89 -5.53
N ARG A 324 6.25 -27.39 -4.96
CA ARG A 324 5.09 -26.54 -4.58
C ARG A 324 5.50 -25.45 -3.61
N HIS A 325 6.31 -25.80 -2.58
CA HIS A 325 6.80 -24.82 -1.62
C HIS A 325 7.64 -23.72 -2.28
N ARG A 326 8.58 -24.06 -3.17
CA ARG A 326 9.41 -23.07 -3.86
C ARG A 326 8.60 -22.14 -4.77
N LEU A 327 7.53 -22.64 -5.38
CA LEU A 327 6.62 -21.83 -6.20
C LEU A 327 5.70 -20.93 -5.38
N ALA A 328 5.44 -21.27 -4.13
CA ALA A 328 4.53 -20.59 -3.22
C ALA A 328 5.23 -19.92 -2.03
N ILE A 329 6.56 -19.74 -2.08
CA ILE A 329 7.28 -18.99 -1.05
C ILE A 329 6.84 -17.52 -1.11
N GLY A 330 6.32 -17.03 0.00
CA GLY A 330 5.83 -15.66 0.14
C GLY A 330 4.42 -15.59 0.69
N THR A 331 3.76 -14.47 0.48
CA THR A 331 2.39 -14.24 0.95
C THR A 331 1.42 -15.15 0.21
N ILE A 332 0.60 -15.91 0.95
CA ILE A 332 -0.50 -16.68 0.39
C ILE A 332 -1.56 -15.67 -0.09
N VAL A 333 -1.72 -15.55 -1.39
CA VAL A 333 -2.79 -14.75 -2.01
C VAL A 333 -3.92 -15.70 -2.37
N GLY A 334 -5.13 -15.41 -1.88
CA GLY A 334 -6.33 -16.21 -2.19
C GLY A 334 -6.90 -16.00 -3.59
N ASP A 335 -6.35 -15.07 -4.36
CA ASP A 335 -6.88 -14.70 -5.67
C ASP A 335 -6.12 -15.42 -6.78
N ALA A 336 -6.82 -16.30 -7.48
CA ALA A 336 -6.30 -16.94 -8.67
C ALA A 336 -6.17 -15.89 -9.80
N ALA A 337 -4.96 -15.75 -10.34
CA ALA A 337 -4.70 -14.91 -11.50
C ALA A 337 -4.63 -15.76 -12.76
N MET A 338 -5.38 -15.37 -13.78
CA MET A 338 -5.34 -15.97 -15.11
C MET A 338 -4.41 -15.18 -16.03
N LEU A 339 -3.61 -15.86 -16.80
CA LEU A 339 -2.78 -15.22 -17.83
C LEU A 339 -3.64 -14.71 -18.98
N VAL A 340 -3.41 -13.50 -19.43
CA VAL A 340 -4.02 -12.93 -20.65
C VAL A 340 -3.07 -13.17 -21.81
N LYS A 341 -3.53 -13.93 -22.80
CA LYS A 341 -2.73 -14.32 -23.97
C LYS A 341 -3.43 -13.97 -25.27
N TRP A 342 -2.66 -13.60 -26.27
CA TRP A 342 -3.17 -13.49 -27.62
C TRP A 342 -3.56 -14.88 -28.16
N VAL A 343 -4.63 -14.96 -28.96
CA VAL A 343 -4.96 -16.17 -29.71
C VAL A 343 -3.81 -16.58 -30.63
N SER A 344 -3.06 -15.61 -31.18
CA SER A 344 -1.87 -15.81 -32.01
C SER A 344 -0.61 -16.19 -31.24
N GLY A 345 -0.67 -16.25 -29.91
CA GLY A 345 0.49 -16.49 -29.03
C GLY A 345 1.05 -15.22 -28.41
N GLY A 346 1.80 -15.39 -27.34
CA GLY A 346 2.35 -14.28 -26.54
C GLY A 346 1.46 -13.89 -25.37
N SER A 347 2.11 -13.42 -24.28
CA SER A 347 1.46 -12.96 -23.04
C SER A 347 1.30 -11.46 -23.04
N LEU A 348 0.20 -10.97 -22.47
CA LEU A 348 -0.05 -9.56 -22.22
C LEU A 348 0.09 -9.20 -20.73
N GLY A 349 -0.04 -10.22 -19.85
CA GLY A 349 -0.03 -10.04 -18.40
C GLY A 349 -1.02 -10.97 -17.71
N SER A 350 -1.60 -10.52 -16.59
CA SER A 350 -2.55 -11.32 -15.81
C SER A 350 -3.75 -10.50 -15.33
N LEU A 351 -4.91 -11.15 -15.26
CA LEU A 351 -6.16 -10.63 -14.69
C LEU A 351 -6.70 -11.61 -13.66
N GLU A 352 -7.51 -11.12 -12.74
CA GLU A 352 -8.16 -11.97 -11.74
C GLU A 352 -9.20 -12.90 -12.40
N GLU A 353 -9.21 -14.15 -11.96
CA GLU A 353 -10.18 -15.14 -12.41
C GLU A 353 -11.61 -14.66 -12.22
N SER A 354 -11.91 -14.03 -11.09
CA SER A 354 -13.21 -13.47 -10.75
C SER A 354 -13.73 -12.44 -11.77
N PHE A 355 -12.83 -11.70 -12.43
CA PHE A 355 -13.19 -10.81 -13.52
C PHE A 355 -13.42 -11.58 -14.82
N ILE A 356 -12.49 -12.46 -15.19
CA ILE A 356 -12.56 -13.26 -16.42
C ILE A 356 -13.81 -14.17 -16.45
N ALA A 357 -14.17 -14.76 -15.32
CA ALA A 357 -15.35 -15.64 -15.19
C ALA A 357 -16.68 -14.95 -15.54
N ARG A 358 -16.73 -13.63 -15.50
CA ARG A 358 -17.92 -12.84 -15.86
C ARG A 358 -18.01 -12.49 -17.33
N LEU A 359 -16.92 -12.68 -18.08
CA LEU A 359 -16.86 -12.34 -19.49
C LEU A 359 -17.50 -13.44 -20.34
N LYS A 360 -18.26 -13.02 -21.35
CA LYS A 360 -18.79 -13.88 -22.41
C LYS A 360 -17.92 -13.73 -23.66
N LYS A 361 -17.88 -14.76 -24.49
CA LYS A 361 -17.22 -14.71 -25.79
C LYS A 361 -17.72 -13.53 -26.61
N GLY A 362 -16.80 -12.68 -27.06
CA GLY A 362 -17.11 -11.45 -27.79
C GLY A 362 -17.14 -10.19 -26.91
N ASP A 363 -17.16 -10.33 -25.57
CA ASP A 363 -17.07 -9.16 -24.68
C ASP A 363 -15.73 -8.46 -24.86
N CYS A 364 -15.76 -7.12 -24.82
CA CYS A 364 -14.58 -6.30 -24.95
C CYS A 364 -14.11 -5.77 -23.58
N LEU A 365 -12.80 -5.83 -23.35
CA LEU A 365 -12.15 -5.34 -22.14
C LEU A 365 -10.97 -4.43 -22.49
N VAL A 366 -10.67 -3.50 -21.58
CA VAL A 366 -9.48 -2.62 -21.70
C VAL A 366 -8.35 -3.21 -20.86
N PHE A 367 -7.22 -3.54 -21.47
CA PHE A 367 -6.06 -4.04 -20.73
C PHE A 367 -4.75 -3.69 -21.42
N GLY A 368 -3.79 -3.17 -20.66
CA GLY A 368 -2.50 -2.71 -21.21
C GLY A 368 -2.67 -1.55 -22.18
N GLY A 369 -3.65 -0.66 -21.94
CA GLY A 369 -3.97 0.45 -22.81
C GLY A 369 -4.65 0.08 -24.12
N ARG A 370 -5.10 -1.17 -24.30
CA ARG A 370 -5.71 -1.69 -25.54
C ARG A 370 -7.11 -2.19 -25.29
N VAL A 371 -7.97 -2.08 -26.31
CA VAL A 371 -9.28 -2.74 -26.31
C VAL A 371 -9.15 -4.12 -26.91
N LEU A 372 -9.47 -5.13 -26.12
CA LEU A 372 -9.30 -6.55 -26.44
C LEU A 372 -10.67 -7.22 -26.43
N GLU A 373 -10.90 -8.17 -27.32
CA GLU A 373 -12.08 -9.00 -27.34
C GLU A 373 -11.76 -10.37 -26.74
N TYR A 374 -12.55 -10.77 -25.74
CA TYR A 374 -12.42 -12.07 -25.10
C TYR A 374 -12.94 -13.19 -26.01
N VAL A 375 -12.12 -14.23 -26.19
CA VAL A 375 -12.43 -15.37 -27.09
C VAL A 375 -12.78 -16.60 -26.29
N ARG A 376 -11.94 -17.03 -25.34
CA ARG A 376 -12.13 -18.23 -24.51
C ARG A 376 -11.16 -18.27 -23.34
N SER A 377 -11.44 -19.13 -22.37
CA SER A 377 -10.46 -19.53 -21.32
C SER A 377 -10.06 -20.98 -21.50
N HIS A 378 -8.78 -21.27 -21.21
CA HIS A 378 -8.21 -22.64 -21.20
C HIS A 378 -6.93 -22.64 -20.35
N ASP A 379 -6.74 -23.64 -19.49
CA ASP A 379 -5.54 -23.84 -18.63
C ASP A 379 -5.09 -22.57 -17.91
N MET A 380 -5.97 -21.96 -17.10
CA MET A 380 -5.70 -20.72 -16.36
C MET A 380 -5.20 -19.58 -17.25
N ALA A 381 -5.57 -19.58 -18.53
CA ALA A 381 -5.31 -18.50 -19.47
C ALA A 381 -6.61 -18.02 -20.13
N ALA A 382 -6.76 -16.69 -20.23
CA ALA A 382 -7.79 -16.04 -21.02
C ALA A 382 -7.19 -15.64 -22.38
N TYR A 383 -7.79 -16.14 -23.44
CA TYR A 383 -7.36 -15.84 -24.81
C TYR A 383 -8.15 -14.67 -25.37
N VAL A 384 -7.43 -13.70 -25.90
CA VAL A 384 -8.01 -12.47 -26.44
C VAL A 384 -7.49 -12.18 -27.84
N ARG A 385 -8.23 -11.35 -28.58
CA ARG A 385 -7.82 -10.76 -29.85
C ARG A 385 -8.01 -9.24 -29.82
N LYS A 386 -7.45 -8.53 -30.80
CA LYS A 386 -7.69 -7.10 -30.94
C LYS A 386 -9.20 -6.87 -31.23
N ALA A 387 -9.82 -6.00 -30.47
CA ALA A 387 -11.20 -5.63 -30.73
C ALA A 387 -11.31 -4.71 -31.96
N THR A 388 -12.44 -4.77 -32.64
CA THR A 388 -12.75 -3.87 -33.77
C THR A 388 -13.32 -2.54 -33.29
N GLY A 389 -13.87 -2.49 -32.08
CA GLY A 389 -14.47 -1.30 -31.46
C GLY A 389 -13.55 -0.65 -30.42
N ASN A 390 -13.87 0.58 -30.05
CA ASN A 390 -13.11 1.37 -29.07
C ASN A 390 -13.67 1.32 -27.65
N LYS A 391 -14.76 0.55 -27.40
CA LYS A 391 -15.39 0.42 -26.09
C LYS A 391 -15.08 -0.93 -25.47
N GLY A 392 -14.67 -0.93 -24.20
CA GLY A 392 -14.43 -2.13 -23.44
C GLY A 392 -14.60 -1.86 -21.94
N VAL A 393 -14.92 -2.92 -21.18
CA VAL A 393 -15.02 -2.85 -19.72
C VAL A 393 -13.62 -2.79 -19.14
N VAL A 394 -13.36 -1.86 -18.24
CA VAL A 394 -12.08 -1.81 -17.50
C VAL A 394 -12.09 -2.92 -16.46
N PRO A 395 -11.06 -3.78 -16.40
CA PRO A 395 -10.96 -4.84 -15.42
C PRO A 395 -11.06 -4.30 -13.99
N SER A 396 -11.71 -5.08 -13.14
CA SER A 396 -11.69 -4.88 -11.70
C SER A 396 -10.70 -5.87 -11.08
N TRP A 397 -9.90 -5.38 -10.16
CA TRP A 397 -9.03 -6.19 -9.32
C TRP A 397 -9.53 -6.11 -7.89
N ALA A 398 -9.62 -7.24 -7.20
CA ALA A 398 -9.84 -7.28 -5.77
C ALA A 398 -8.57 -6.70 -5.12
N GLY A 399 -8.62 -5.45 -4.81
CA GLY A 399 -7.55 -4.78 -4.08
C GLY A 399 -7.79 -4.89 -2.59
N GLY A 400 -6.73 -4.98 -1.79
CA GLY A 400 -6.82 -4.73 -0.37
C GLY A 400 -7.38 -3.33 -0.14
N LYS A 401 -8.27 -3.18 0.84
CA LYS A 401 -8.69 -1.87 1.32
C LYS A 401 -7.42 -1.14 1.77
N MET A 402 -7.11 0.00 1.16
CA MET A 402 -6.00 0.85 1.56
C MET A 402 -6.56 1.97 2.45
N PRO A 403 -6.60 1.79 3.79
CA PRO A 403 -7.02 2.85 4.70
C PRO A 403 -5.99 3.99 4.69
N LEU A 404 -6.39 5.16 5.16
CA LEU A 404 -5.44 6.22 5.48
C LEU A 404 -4.50 5.72 6.58
N SER A 405 -3.22 6.13 6.51
CA SER A 405 -2.31 5.97 7.64
C SER A 405 -2.82 6.74 8.86
N ASN A 406 -2.39 6.34 10.05
CA ASN A 406 -2.82 7.04 11.27
C ASN A 406 -2.37 8.49 11.25
N GLU A 407 -1.13 8.75 10.84
CA GLU A 407 -0.53 10.08 10.77
C GLU A 407 -1.28 10.99 9.81
N LEU A 408 -1.66 10.47 8.64
CA LEU A 408 -2.47 11.21 7.68
C LEU A 408 -3.92 11.40 8.18
N ALA A 409 -4.53 10.38 8.79
CA ALA A 409 -5.87 10.46 9.33
C ALA A 409 -5.97 11.47 10.48
N ASP A 410 -4.98 11.49 11.38
CA ASP A 410 -4.90 12.46 12.46
C ASP A 410 -4.73 13.88 11.88
N ALA A 411 -3.90 14.06 10.86
CA ALA A 411 -3.76 15.36 10.17
C ALA A 411 -5.05 15.81 9.46
N VAL A 412 -5.83 14.89 8.88
CA VAL A 412 -7.15 15.20 8.31
C VAL A 412 -8.10 15.70 9.38
N LEU A 413 -8.15 15.04 10.55
CA LEU A 413 -8.99 15.49 11.66
C LEU A 413 -8.56 16.86 12.19
N GLU A 414 -7.25 17.16 12.22
CA GLU A 414 -6.74 18.49 12.57
C GLU A 414 -7.21 19.56 11.57
N ARG A 415 -7.22 19.27 10.24
CA ARG A 415 -7.75 20.21 9.24
C ARG A 415 -9.26 20.39 9.36
N LEU A 416 -10.01 19.34 9.71
CA LEU A 416 -11.43 19.44 9.96
C LEU A 416 -11.72 20.25 11.24
N GLN A 417 -10.90 20.11 12.29
CA GLN A 417 -10.97 20.95 13.50
C GLN A 417 -10.73 22.42 13.15
N ALA A 418 -9.69 22.72 12.37
CA ALA A 418 -9.40 24.07 11.90
C ALA A 418 -10.59 24.68 11.11
N ALA A 419 -11.26 23.87 10.27
CA ALA A 419 -12.48 24.31 9.58
C ALA A 419 -13.65 24.59 10.52
N VAL A 420 -13.80 23.83 11.62
CA VAL A 420 -14.79 24.14 12.68
C VAL A 420 -14.50 25.49 13.33
N GLU A 421 -13.22 25.84 13.47
CA GLU A 421 -12.73 27.12 14.03
C GLU A 421 -12.74 28.26 13.01
N GLY A 422 -13.16 27.98 11.75
CA GLY A 422 -13.24 28.97 10.68
C GLY A 422 -11.94 29.21 9.92
N ASP A 423 -10.92 28.39 10.14
CA ASP A 423 -9.65 28.49 9.38
C ASP A 423 -9.71 27.71 8.08
N PHE A 424 -9.78 28.46 6.97
CA PHE A 424 -9.70 27.98 5.58
C PHE A 424 -8.51 28.62 4.85
N SER A 425 -7.42 28.90 5.56
CA SER A 425 -6.23 29.59 4.98
C SER A 425 -5.55 28.79 3.88
N ASP A 426 -5.55 27.46 3.95
CA ASP A 426 -5.03 26.60 2.90
C ASP A 426 -5.88 26.68 1.62
N PRO A 427 -5.25 26.73 0.43
CA PRO A 427 -6.01 26.83 -0.83
C PRO A 427 -6.95 25.62 -1.06
N GLU A 428 -6.56 24.42 -0.65
CA GLU A 428 -7.38 23.22 -0.70
C GLU A 428 -8.58 23.32 0.25
N MET A 429 -8.37 23.86 1.46
CA MET A 429 -9.44 24.04 2.44
C MET A 429 -10.45 25.08 1.96
N ARG A 430 -10.00 26.18 1.35
CA ARG A 430 -10.91 27.16 0.69
C ARG A 430 -11.73 26.51 -0.43
N ALA A 431 -11.11 25.65 -1.23
CA ALA A 431 -11.83 24.91 -2.26
C ALA A 431 -12.83 23.90 -1.67
N ALA A 432 -12.58 23.35 -0.50
CA ALA A 432 -13.46 22.41 0.22
C ALA A 432 -14.53 23.10 1.06
N GLU A 433 -14.39 24.40 1.36
CA GLU A 433 -15.28 25.17 2.27
C GLU A 433 -16.78 25.03 1.93
N PRO A 434 -17.22 25.11 0.66
CA PRO A 434 -18.65 24.98 0.37
C PRO A 434 -19.26 23.66 0.85
N MET A 435 -18.50 22.56 0.73
CA MET A 435 -18.95 21.25 1.20
C MET A 435 -18.88 21.16 2.73
N LEU A 436 -17.76 21.58 3.34
CA LEU A 436 -17.57 21.51 4.79
C LEU A 436 -18.60 22.37 5.52
N SER A 437 -18.90 23.56 4.99
CA SER A 437 -19.95 24.45 5.52
C SER A 437 -21.35 23.83 5.37
N ALA A 438 -21.62 23.13 4.28
CA ALA A 438 -22.89 22.41 4.10
C ALA A 438 -23.00 21.27 5.14
N GLN A 439 -21.94 20.47 5.32
CA GLN A 439 -21.89 19.42 6.35
C GLN A 439 -22.08 19.98 7.76
N ALA A 440 -21.41 21.07 8.10
CA ALA A 440 -21.53 21.71 9.42
C ALA A 440 -22.94 22.25 9.69
N ARG A 441 -23.69 22.69 8.67
CA ARG A 441 -25.08 23.12 8.81
C ARG A 441 -26.06 21.96 8.95
N LEU A 442 -25.81 20.86 8.24
CA LEU A 442 -26.72 19.70 8.22
C LEU A 442 -26.44 18.72 9.35
N SER A 443 -25.21 18.69 9.85
CA SER A 443 -24.73 17.79 10.89
C SER A 443 -23.54 18.42 11.63
N LYS A 444 -22.46 17.68 11.80
CA LYS A 444 -21.19 18.14 12.39
C LYS A 444 -20.01 17.71 11.54
N LEU A 445 -18.86 18.35 11.76
CA LEU A 445 -17.58 17.86 11.29
C LEU A 445 -16.90 17.04 12.39
N PRO A 446 -16.31 15.88 12.08
CA PRO A 446 -15.56 15.11 13.07
C PRO A 446 -14.27 15.85 13.45
N THR A 447 -13.86 15.73 14.71
CA THR A 447 -12.65 16.35 15.26
C THR A 447 -11.75 15.29 15.89
N PRO A 448 -10.49 15.60 16.27
CA PRO A 448 -9.60 14.63 16.92
C PRO A 448 -10.17 13.97 18.18
N HIS A 449 -11.04 14.69 18.89
CA HIS A 449 -11.61 14.28 20.18
C HIS A 449 -13.06 13.80 20.09
N SER A 450 -13.66 13.73 18.89
CA SER A 450 -15.04 13.34 18.68
C SER A 450 -15.17 12.15 17.73
N LEU A 451 -16.20 11.34 17.98
CA LEU A 451 -16.67 10.30 17.07
C LEU A 451 -18.03 10.74 16.52
N LEU A 452 -18.08 11.06 15.24
CA LEU A 452 -19.34 11.38 14.57
C LEU A 452 -20.03 10.09 14.12
N VAL A 453 -21.27 9.90 14.61
CA VAL A 453 -22.17 8.82 14.19
C VAL A 453 -23.41 9.44 13.61
N GLU A 454 -23.68 9.21 12.35
CA GLU A 454 -24.86 9.72 11.64
C GLU A 454 -25.83 8.57 11.36
N ARG A 455 -27.09 8.81 11.68
CA ARG A 455 -28.19 7.93 11.32
C ARG A 455 -29.18 8.70 10.45
N PHE A 456 -29.53 8.12 9.33
CA PHE A 456 -30.57 8.68 8.44
C PHE A 456 -31.47 7.55 7.95
N ASP A 457 -32.74 7.86 7.71
CA ASP A 457 -33.67 6.91 7.13
C ASP A 457 -33.64 7.04 5.61
N SER A 458 -33.46 5.92 4.92
CA SER A 458 -33.47 5.88 3.45
C SER A 458 -34.73 5.15 2.97
N ARG A 459 -35.10 5.38 1.70
CA ARG A 459 -36.25 4.68 1.07
C ARG A 459 -36.02 3.15 0.96
N GLU A 460 -34.78 2.69 1.09
CA GLU A 460 -34.38 1.29 1.00
C GLU A 460 -34.29 0.59 2.37
N GLY A 461 -34.65 1.27 3.47
CA GLY A 461 -34.60 0.79 4.83
C GLY A 461 -33.52 1.49 5.69
N PRO A 462 -33.32 1.10 6.96
CA PRO A 462 -32.33 1.71 7.83
C PRO A 462 -30.92 1.52 7.25
N PRO A 463 -30.18 2.61 7.04
CA PRO A 463 -28.89 2.56 6.39
C PRO A 463 -27.82 1.93 7.29
N PRO A 464 -26.74 1.39 6.70
CA PRO A 464 -25.59 0.98 7.49
C PRO A 464 -24.97 2.19 8.17
N LEU A 465 -24.63 2.04 9.44
CA LEU A 465 -23.87 3.01 10.23
C LEU A 465 -22.56 3.32 9.51
N ARG A 466 -22.33 4.55 9.11
CA ARG A 466 -21.03 4.95 8.59
C ARG A 466 -20.19 5.51 9.74
N LEU A 467 -19.13 4.82 10.07
CA LEU A 467 -18.14 5.28 11.05
C LEU A 467 -17.09 6.14 10.36
N PRO A 468 -16.64 7.22 11.01
CA PRO A 468 -15.65 8.10 10.44
C PRO A 468 -14.23 7.53 10.47
N VAL A 469 -13.43 8.13 9.70
CA VAL A 469 -12.08 7.91 9.25
C VAL A 469 -11.06 7.80 10.38
N ARG A 470 -10.74 6.58 10.81
CA ARG A 470 -9.46 6.28 11.46
C ARG A 470 -8.87 5.02 10.85
N GLY A 471 -7.54 5.00 10.70
CA GLY A 471 -6.80 3.90 10.11
C GLY A 471 -7.14 2.55 10.77
N SER A 472 -7.04 1.48 9.99
CA SER A 472 -7.48 0.11 10.34
C SER A 472 -6.87 -0.47 11.62
N THR A 473 -5.73 0.04 12.08
CA THR A 473 -5.03 -0.47 13.27
C THR A 473 -5.65 -0.03 14.59
N ARG A 474 -6.44 1.06 14.63
CA ARG A 474 -7.16 1.48 15.85
C ARG A 474 -8.62 1.00 15.89
N SER A 475 -9.18 0.54 14.77
CA SER A 475 -10.54 -0.03 14.72
C SER A 475 -10.62 -1.47 15.24
N HIS A 476 -9.48 -2.12 15.52
CA HIS A 476 -9.41 -3.45 16.12
C HIS A 476 -9.49 -3.47 17.66
N ARG A 477 -10.08 -2.47 18.30
CA ARG A 477 -10.58 -2.71 19.66
C ARG A 477 -11.77 -3.65 19.55
N PRO A 478 -11.77 -4.82 20.23
CA PRO A 478 -12.92 -5.71 20.24
C PRO A 478 -14.14 -4.94 20.80
N GLY A 479 -15.12 -4.69 19.96
CA GLY A 479 -16.33 -3.92 20.28
C GLY A 479 -16.74 -2.86 19.27
N LEU A 480 -15.82 -2.34 18.42
CA LEU A 480 -16.15 -1.33 17.40
C LEU A 480 -15.96 -1.81 15.95
N ALA A 481 -15.41 -3.01 15.75
CA ALA A 481 -15.20 -3.61 14.42
C ALA A 481 -16.36 -4.49 13.95
N ALA A 482 -17.42 -4.58 14.73
CA ALA A 482 -18.64 -5.20 14.27
C ALA A 482 -19.40 -4.16 13.43
N GLY A 483 -19.39 -4.33 12.10
CA GLY A 483 -20.52 -3.95 11.27
C GLY A 483 -21.74 -4.71 11.77
N VAL A 484 -22.18 -4.38 12.96
CA VAL A 484 -23.40 -4.93 13.51
C VAL A 484 -24.53 -4.24 12.77
N ALA A 485 -25.15 -5.00 11.85
CA ALA A 485 -26.55 -4.84 11.57
C ALA A 485 -27.32 -5.11 12.89
N ALA A 486 -27.23 -4.18 13.84
CA ALA A 486 -28.11 -4.20 15.00
C ALA A 486 -29.48 -3.81 14.47
N ARG A 487 -30.37 -4.77 14.37
CA ARG A 487 -31.81 -4.51 14.24
C ARG A 487 -32.20 -3.61 15.43
N PRO A 488 -32.69 -2.39 15.20
CA PRO A 488 -33.14 -1.55 16.30
C PRO A 488 -34.40 -2.17 16.88
N ARG A 489 -34.40 -2.44 18.19
CA ARG A 489 -35.64 -2.50 18.95
C ARG A 489 -36.24 -1.09 18.96
N ALA A 490 -37.48 -0.96 18.52
CA ALA A 490 -38.21 0.29 18.57
C ALA A 490 -38.11 0.87 19.98
N GLY A 491 -37.61 2.12 20.12
CA GLY A 491 -37.74 2.91 21.33
C GLY A 491 -36.48 3.40 22.04
N GLN A 492 -35.27 3.26 21.50
CA GLN A 492 -34.09 3.87 22.14
C GLN A 492 -33.52 5.04 21.32
N GLN A 493 -33.77 6.25 21.82
CA GLN A 493 -33.01 7.44 21.39
C GLN A 493 -31.59 7.34 21.93
N LEU A 494 -30.61 7.29 21.01
CA LEU A 494 -29.22 7.49 21.38
C LEU A 494 -28.99 8.97 21.63
N GLN A 495 -28.86 9.33 22.89
CA GLN A 495 -28.41 10.66 23.32
C GLN A 495 -26.95 10.86 22.89
N HIS A 496 -26.62 12.10 22.53
CA HIS A 496 -25.29 12.57 22.26
C HIS A 496 -24.33 12.15 23.38
N LEU A 497 -23.39 11.30 23.11
CA LEU A 497 -22.24 11.07 23.98
C LEU A 497 -21.19 12.14 23.63
N GLY A 498 -21.34 13.30 24.32
CA GLY A 498 -20.28 14.28 24.42
C GLY A 498 -19.56 14.03 25.75
N GLN A 499 -18.36 13.50 25.68
CA GLN A 499 -17.20 13.75 26.56
C GLN A 499 -15.99 13.08 25.93
#